data_95ad3ec348d25e200959032ed1dbf7ef
#
_entry.id   95ad3ec348d25e200959032ed1dbf7ef
#
_cell.length_a   1.000
_cell.length_b   1.000
_cell.length_c   1.000
_cell.angle_alpha   90.00
_cell.angle_beta   90.00
_cell.angle_gamma   90.00
#
_symmetry.space_group_name_H-M   'P 1'
#
loop_
_entity.id
_entity.type
_entity.pdbx_description
1 polymer ?
#
loop_
_entity_poly.entity_id
_entity_poly.type
_entity_poly.pdbx_seq_one_letter_code
_entity_poly.pdbx_strand_id
1 'polypeptide(L)'
;MNQPKVINVHESIFAPNGREADDLRRELKQNHTFLLNVRSSPGAGKTTLLINLINRRKSDFAIGVREADIDSSVDAISVAEKTGAKSIQVHTGGRCHLDATRTKEAITALDEKGLDFLILENVGNLVCPAEFDTGASRNRALLSIPEGDDKPEKYPLMFEKADVVVITKRDTKEYFDFDFGFAERWIKKRNPDSVIIKVSAKSNEGRDELAKFRKEKIERWNK
;
A
#
# COMPACT_ATOMS: atom_id res chain seq x y z
N MET A 1 -39.72 -18.25 -19.27
CA MET A 1 -38.84 -17.10 -19.24
C MET A 1 -37.41 -17.61 -19.12
N ASN A 2 -36.58 -17.45 -20.15
CA ASN A 2 -35.17 -17.85 -20.09
C ASN A 2 -34.44 -16.85 -19.17
N GLN A 3 -33.99 -17.32 -18.00
CA GLN A 3 -33.09 -16.53 -17.18
C GLN A 3 -31.71 -16.43 -17.88
N PRO A 4 -31.12 -15.23 -18.00
CA PRO A 4 -29.81 -15.09 -18.60
C PRO A 4 -28.79 -15.84 -17.76
N LYS A 5 -27.92 -16.60 -18.42
CA LYS A 5 -26.79 -17.29 -17.76
C LYS A 5 -25.78 -16.25 -17.31
N VAL A 6 -25.69 -15.98 -16.02
CA VAL A 6 -24.66 -15.11 -15.45
C VAL A 6 -23.36 -15.91 -15.40
N ILE A 7 -22.39 -15.53 -16.20
CA ILE A 7 -21.03 -16.07 -16.15
C ILE A 7 -20.24 -15.16 -15.21
N ASN A 8 -19.80 -15.67 -14.06
CA ASN A 8 -18.88 -14.99 -13.17
C ASN A 8 -17.49 -14.99 -13.78
N VAL A 9 -17.18 -13.96 -14.58
CA VAL A 9 -15.87 -13.78 -15.23
C VAL A 9 -14.76 -13.50 -14.19
N HIS A 10 -15.11 -13.11 -12.98
CA HIS A 10 -14.17 -12.80 -11.90
C HIS A 10 -13.31 -13.98 -11.46
N GLU A 11 -13.86 -15.17 -11.33
CA GLU A 11 -13.11 -16.34 -10.85
C GLU A 11 -11.96 -16.76 -11.77
N SER A 12 -12.11 -16.60 -13.08
CA SER A 12 -11.09 -17.02 -14.05
C SER A 12 -9.87 -16.09 -14.14
N ILE A 13 -9.99 -14.82 -13.70
CA ILE A 13 -8.90 -13.82 -13.74
C ILE A 13 -8.14 -13.79 -12.41
N PHE A 14 -8.81 -14.00 -11.29
CA PHE A 14 -8.22 -13.88 -9.96
C PHE A 14 -7.49 -15.16 -9.50
N ALA A 15 -7.90 -16.33 -9.91
CA ALA A 15 -7.30 -17.59 -9.49
C ALA A 15 -5.82 -17.77 -9.92
N PRO A 16 -5.40 -17.42 -11.16
CA PRO A 16 -3.99 -17.39 -11.54
C PRO A 16 -3.19 -16.38 -10.71
N ASN A 17 -3.70 -15.16 -10.54
CA ASN A 17 -3.03 -14.11 -9.79
C ASN A 17 -2.79 -14.51 -8.31
N GLY A 18 -3.72 -15.23 -7.68
CA GLY A 18 -3.55 -15.70 -6.30
C GLY A 18 -2.37 -16.66 -6.15
N ARG A 19 -2.19 -17.59 -7.08
CA ARG A 19 -1.03 -18.52 -7.08
C ARG A 19 0.29 -17.79 -7.29
N GLU A 20 0.34 -16.90 -8.25
CA GLU A 20 1.52 -16.07 -8.54
C GLU A 20 1.88 -15.16 -7.35
N ALA A 21 0.87 -14.62 -6.64
CA ALA A 21 1.07 -13.82 -5.44
C ALA A 21 1.67 -14.66 -4.30
N ASP A 22 1.21 -15.89 -4.11
CA ASP A 22 1.76 -16.79 -3.09
C ASP A 22 3.18 -17.24 -3.43
N ASP A 23 3.48 -17.49 -4.70
CA ASP A 23 4.81 -17.82 -5.18
C ASP A 23 5.78 -16.66 -4.94
N LEU A 24 5.40 -15.44 -5.31
CA LEU A 24 6.19 -14.24 -5.06
C LEU A 24 6.42 -14.01 -3.57
N ARG A 25 5.40 -14.22 -2.75
CA ARG A 25 5.49 -14.07 -1.28
C ARG A 25 6.48 -15.06 -0.67
N ARG A 26 6.50 -16.32 -1.17
CA ARG A 26 7.49 -17.33 -0.76
C ARG A 26 8.91 -16.95 -1.19
N GLU A 27 9.09 -16.49 -2.41
CA GLU A 27 10.38 -16.01 -2.94
C GLU A 27 10.92 -14.84 -2.10
N LEU A 28 10.10 -13.84 -1.81
CA LEU A 28 10.45 -12.70 -0.97
C LEU A 28 10.83 -13.14 0.46
N LYS A 29 10.12 -14.12 1.02
CA LYS A 29 10.46 -14.67 2.34
C LYS A 29 11.81 -15.39 2.35
N GLN A 30 12.11 -16.17 1.31
CA GLN A 30 13.40 -16.86 1.17
C GLN A 30 14.56 -15.88 1.00
N ASN A 31 14.29 -14.73 0.35
CA ASN A 31 15.28 -13.67 0.14
C ASN A 31 15.36 -12.69 1.33
N HIS A 32 14.64 -12.93 2.43
CA HIS A 32 14.55 -12.03 3.57
C HIS A 32 14.13 -10.60 3.21
N THR A 33 13.29 -10.44 2.19
CA THR A 33 12.82 -9.16 1.70
C THR A 33 11.37 -8.94 2.11
N PHE A 34 11.11 -7.87 2.85
CA PHE A 34 9.75 -7.47 3.21
C PHE A 34 9.16 -6.53 2.15
N LEU A 35 8.06 -6.91 1.52
CA LEU A 35 7.35 -6.09 0.55
C LEU A 35 6.11 -5.45 1.19
N LEU A 36 6.07 -4.12 1.20
CA LEU A 36 4.92 -3.34 1.65
C LEU A 36 4.17 -2.77 0.44
N ASN A 37 2.93 -3.18 0.23
CA ASN A 37 2.04 -2.57 -0.73
C ASN A 37 1.24 -1.43 -0.09
N VAL A 38 1.36 -0.20 -0.63
CA VAL A 38 0.68 1.01 -0.15
C VAL A 38 -0.40 1.43 -1.13
N ARG A 39 -1.64 1.46 -0.67
CA ARG A 39 -2.83 1.74 -1.45
C ARG A 39 -3.61 2.91 -0.86
N SER A 40 -4.20 3.74 -1.71
CA SER A 40 -5.09 4.83 -1.30
C SER A 40 -5.77 5.45 -2.51
N SER A 41 -6.65 6.41 -2.27
CA SER A 41 -7.06 7.36 -3.31
C SER A 41 -5.91 8.30 -3.71
N PRO A 42 -6.02 8.99 -4.84
CA PRO A 42 -5.13 10.10 -5.20
C PRO A 42 -5.14 11.17 -4.10
N GLY A 43 -4.00 11.79 -3.85
CA GLY A 43 -3.91 12.90 -2.90
C GLY A 43 -3.97 12.52 -1.41
N ALA A 44 -4.12 11.25 -1.03
CA ALA A 44 -4.14 10.80 0.38
C ALA A 44 -2.80 10.97 1.12
N GLY A 45 -1.72 11.35 0.42
CA GLY A 45 -0.41 11.62 1.00
C GLY A 45 0.55 10.45 1.03
N LYS A 46 0.40 9.47 0.09
CA LYS A 46 1.30 8.31 -0.05
C LYS A 46 2.76 8.71 -0.11
N THR A 47 3.14 9.43 -1.16
CA THR A 47 4.52 9.85 -1.44
C THR A 47 5.16 10.60 -0.27
N THR A 48 4.43 11.55 0.35
CA THR A 48 4.92 12.27 1.53
C THR A 48 5.17 11.34 2.71
N LEU A 49 4.25 10.39 2.96
CA LEU A 49 4.39 9.40 4.04
C LEU A 49 5.57 8.46 3.78
N LEU A 50 5.80 8.06 2.52
CA LEU A 50 6.90 7.19 2.12
C LEU A 50 8.25 7.88 2.27
N ILE A 51 8.41 9.13 1.81
CA ILE A 51 9.63 9.92 1.98
C ILE A 51 10.01 10.00 3.47
N ASN A 52 9.05 10.31 4.33
CA ASN A 52 9.28 10.36 5.78
C ASN A 52 9.68 9.00 6.36
N LEU A 53 9.07 7.92 5.89
CA LEU A 53 9.41 6.58 6.31
C LEU A 53 10.83 6.19 5.91
N ILE A 54 11.17 6.38 4.64
CA ILE A 54 12.46 6.00 4.08
C ILE A 54 13.57 6.74 4.82
N ASN A 55 13.46 8.06 4.98
CA ASN A 55 14.45 8.86 5.68
C ASN A 55 14.68 8.44 7.15
N ARG A 56 13.68 7.84 7.79
CA ARG A 56 13.82 7.32 9.16
C ARG A 56 14.37 5.89 9.24
N ARG A 57 14.37 5.15 8.12
CA ARG A 57 14.70 3.72 8.11
C ARG A 57 15.87 3.34 7.20
N LYS A 58 16.34 4.25 6.37
CA LYS A 58 17.47 4.00 5.46
C LYS A 58 18.80 3.70 6.15
N SER A 59 18.93 4.02 7.45
CA SER A 59 20.06 3.60 8.27
C SER A 59 19.92 2.17 8.81
N ASP A 60 18.68 1.66 8.90
CA ASP A 60 18.38 0.36 9.49
C ASP A 60 18.24 -0.74 8.43
N PHE A 61 17.81 -0.37 7.20
CA PHE A 61 17.45 -1.29 6.13
C PHE A 61 17.91 -0.81 4.76
N ALA A 62 18.30 -1.75 3.89
CA ALA A 62 18.45 -1.50 2.46
C ALA A 62 17.06 -1.40 1.82
N ILE A 63 16.66 -0.19 1.37
CA ILE A 63 15.30 0.13 0.93
C ILE A 63 15.26 0.38 -0.57
N GLY A 64 14.35 -0.31 -1.27
CA GLY A 64 13.96 -0.04 -2.65
C GLY A 64 12.51 0.41 -2.76
N VAL A 65 12.20 1.27 -3.73
CA VAL A 65 10.84 1.79 -3.96
C VAL A 65 10.38 1.52 -5.39
N ARG A 66 9.13 1.17 -5.52
CA ARG A 66 8.40 1.02 -6.78
C ARG A 66 7.21 1.94 -6.76
N GLU A 67 7.21 2.89 -7.65
CA GLU A 67 6.12 3.83 -7.84
C GLU A 67 5.28 3.38 -9.05
N ALA A 68 4.07 2.95 -8.82
CA ALA A 68 3.14 2.60 -9.87
C ALA A 68 2.23 3.79 -10.18
N ASP A 69 2.36 4.32 -11.36
CA ASP A 69 1.47 5.36 -11.88
C ASP A 69 1.04 5.05 -13.31
N ILE A 70 -0.04 5.66 -13.76
CA ILE A 70 -0.56 5.45 -15.11
C ILE A 70 0.42 6.02 -16.13
N ASP A 71 0.95 7.22 -15.90
CA ASP A 71 1.80 7.94 -16.87
C ASP A 71 2.80 8.94 -16.24
N SER A 72 2.76 9.18 -14.93
CA SER A 72 3.58 10.18 -14.25
C SER A 72 4.82 9.58 -13.58
N SER A 73 5.97 10.26 -13.66
CA SER A 73 7.20 9.92 -12.95
C SER A 73 7.53 10.89 -11.80
N VAL A 74 6.64 11.84 -11.52
CA VAL A 74 6.88 12.92 -10.53
C VAL A 74 7.11 12.36 -9.13
N ASP A 75 6.34 11.36 -8.73
CA ASP A 75 6.47 10.76 -7.39
C ASP A 75 7.78 9.98 -7.25
N ALA A 76 8.16 9.17 -8.25
CA ALA A 76 9.42 8.43 -8.26
C ALA A 76 10.65 9.37 -8.18
N ILE A 77 10.64 10.46 -8.95
CA ILE A 77 11.68 11.50 -8.90
C ILE A 77 11.73 12.13 -7.51
N SER A 78 10.58 12.53 -6.97
CA SER A 78 10.49 13.16 -5.64
C SER A 78 11.01 12.25 -4.53
N VAL A 79 10.72 10.94 -4.58
CA VAL A 79 11.24 9.95 -3.63
C VAL A 79 12.75 9.83 -3.76
N ALA A 80 13.28 9.64 -4.97
CA ALA A 80 14.71 9.50 -5.21
C ALA A 80 15.49 10.74 -4.71
N GLU A 81 15.06 11.94 -5.09
CA GLU A 81 15.72 13.20 -4.72
C GLU A 81 15.71 13.46 -3.20
N LYS A 82 14.57 13.21 -2.54
CA LYS A 82 14.40 13.53 -1.12
C LYS A 82 14.90 12.46 -0.15
N THR A 83 15.17 11.25 -0.64
CA THR A 83 15.56 10.14 0.23
C THR A 83 16.92 9.55 -0.12
N GLY A 84 17.35 9.65 -1.38
CA GLY A 84 18.48 8.92 -1.93
C GLY A 84 18.22 7.41 -2.09
N ALA A 85 16.99 6.94 -1.84
CA ALA A 85 16.62 5.55 -2.08
C ALA A 85 16.50 5.29 -3.58
N LYS A 86 16.82 4.06 -4.00
CA LYS A 86 16.58 3.65 -5.37
C LYS A 86 15.09 3.54 -5.62
N SER A 87 14.61 4.35 -6.54
CA SER A 87 13.22 4.39 -6.96
C SER A 87 13.11 4.04 -8.45
N ILE A 88 12.15 3.18 -8.78
CA ILE A 88 11.80 2.87 -10.16
C ILE A 88 10.34 3.21 -10.38
N GLN A 89 10.09 3.93 -11.48
CA GLN A 89 8.75 4.14 -12.01
C GLN A 89 8.30 2.91 -12.77
N VAL A 90 7.11 2.44 -12.44
CA VAL A 90 6.42 1.35 -13.15
C VAL A 90 5.23 1.95 -13.88
N HIS A 91 5.34 2.11 -15.19
CA HIS A 91 4.21 2.51 -16.02
C HIS A 91 3.25 1.33 -16.19
N THR A 92 2.00 1.53 -15.78
CA THR A 92 0.99 0.46 -15.81
C THR A 92 0.37 0.25 -17.19
N GLY A 93 0.72 1.09 -18.17
CA GLY A 93 0.16 1.01 -19.53
C GLY A 93 -1.35 1.24 -19.57
N GLY A 94 -1.83 2.23 -18.79
CA GLY A 94 -3.24 2.59 -18.70
C GLY A 94 -4.06 1.76 -17.71
N ARG A 95 -3.45 0.83 -16.98
CA ARG A 95 -4.14 0.04 -15.95
C ARG A 95 -4.16 0.76 -14.62
N CYS A 96 -5.24 0.59 -13.88
CA CYS A 96 -5.47 1.24 -12.58
C CYS A 96 -4.94 0.44 -11.37
N HIS A 97 -4.15 -0.64 -11.59
CA HIS A 97 -3.61 -1.50 -10.54
C HIS A 97 -2.37 -2.27 -11.01
N LEU A 98 -1.63 -2.83 -10.04
CA LEU A 98 -0.65 -3.88 -10.23
C LEU A 98 -1.18 -5.21 -9.68
N ASP A 99 -0.87 -6.29 -10.38
CA ASP A 99 -1.04 -7.69 -9.98
C ASP A 99 0.31 -8.30 -9.53
N ALA A 100 0.32 -9.59 -9.18
CA ALA A 100 1.52 -10.28 -8.72
C ALA A 100 2.60 -10.37 -9.81
N THR A 101 2.21 -10.67 -11.05
CA THR A 101 3.14 -10.78 -12.19
C THR A 101 3.87 -9.48 -12.43
N ARG A 102 3.14 -8.35 -12.52
CA ARG A 102 3.75 -7.02 -12.70
C ARG A 102 4.56 -6.57 -11.52
N THR A 103 4.14 -6.93 -10.31
CA THR A 103 4.92 -6.67 -9.11
C THR A 103 6.26 -7.41 -9.17
N LYS A 104 6.27 -8.68 -9.60
CA LYS A 104 7.50 -9.45 -9.80
C LYS A 104 8.39 -8.85 -10.89
N GLU A 105 7.83 -8.48 -12.03
CA GLU A 105 8.56 -7.79 -13.11
C GLU A 105 9.20 -6.49 -12.61
N ALA A 106 8.44 -5.68 -11.86
CA ALA A 106 8.92 -4.44 -11.27
C ALA A 106 10.05 -4.67 -10.24
N ILE A 107 10.01 -5.74 -9.46
CA ILE A 107 11.07 -6.12 -8.53
C ILE A 107 12.31 -6.56 -9.30
N THR A 108 12.17 -7.39 -10.31
CA THR A 108 13.28 -7.89 -11.12
C THR A 108 14.00 -6.78 -11.89
N ALA A 109 13.27 -5.78 -12.36
CA ALA A 109 13.83 -4.63 -13.10
C ALA A 109 14.83 -3.77 -12.29
N LEU A 110 14.87 -3.89 -10.96
CA LEU A 110 15.88 -3.19 -10.14
C LEU A 110 17.27 -3.80 -10.21
N ASP A 111 17.35 -5.08 -10.60
CA ASP A 111 18.62 -5.85 -10.59
C ASP A 111 19.41 -5.71 -9.27
N GLU A 112 18.72 -5.56 -8.13
CA GLU A 112 19.32 -5.40 -6.81
C GLU A 112 19.06 -6.61 -5.91
N LYS A 113 20.15 -7.20 -5.49
CA LYS A 113 20.15 -8.25 -4.45
C LYS A 113 20.36 -7.62 -3.07
N GLY A 114 19.76 -8.22 -2.05
CA GLY A 114 20.01 -7.83 -0.66
C GLY A 114 19.21 -6.62 -0.18
N LEU A 115 18.05 -6.37 -0.78
CA LEU A 115 17.11 -5.40 -0.22
C LEU A 115 16.31 -6.03 0.93
N ASP A 116 16.35 -5.40 2.09
CA ASP A 116 15.60 -5.84 3.28
C ASP A 116 14.13 -5.40 3.20
N PHE A 117 13.89 -4.24 2.55
CA PHE A 117 12.60 -3.61 2.54
C PHE A 117 12.27 -3.03 1.17
N LEU A 118 11.24 -3.57 0.54
CA LEU A 118 10.66 -3.07 -0.68
C LEU A 118 9.34 -2.36 -0.39
N ILE A 119 9.14 -1.22 -1.01
CA ILE A 119 7.89 -0.47 -0.97
C ILE A 119 7.32 -0.43 -2.38
N LEU A 120 6.06 -0.87 -2.51
CA LEU A 120 5.25 -0.71 -3.69
C LEU A 120 4.22 0.38 -3.41
N GLU A 121 4.40 1.57 -3.98
CA GLU A 121 3.34 2.57 -4.04
C GLU A 121 2.42 2.22 -5.20
N ASN A 122 1.21 1.78 -4.89
CA ASN A 122 0.24 1.38 -5.91
C ASN A 122 -0.49 2.60 -6.48
N VAL A 123 -1.08 2.43 -7.65
CA VAL A 123 -1.89 3.46 -8.32
C VAL A 123 -2.95 4.02 -7.36
N GLY A 124 -3.15 5.34 -7.42
CA GLY A 124 -4.16 6.03 -6.61
C GLY A 124 -5.58 5.64 -7.01
N ASN A 125 -6.11 4.57 -6.38
CA ASN A 125 -7.45 4.04 -6.62
C ASN A 125 -7.90 3.20 -5.42
N LEU A 126 -9.19 3.27 -5.03
CA LEU A 126 -9.74 2.51 -3.89
C LEU A 126 -10.42 1.19 -4.31
N VAL A 127 -10.60 0.94 -5.59
CA VAL A 127 -11.32 -0.24 -6.13
C VAL A 127 -10.33 -1.26 -6.68
N CYS A 128 -9.78 -1.00 -7.87
CA CYS A 128 -8.96 -1.98 -8.59
C CYS A 128 -7.76 -2.52 -7.78
N PRO A 129 -6.95 -1.69 -7.06
CA PRO A 129 -5.83 -2.22 -6.28
C PRO A 129 -6.24 -3.09 -5.09
N ALA A 130 -7.52 -3.09 -4.70
CA ALA A 130 -8.03 -3.95 -3.65
C ALA A 130 -8.36 -5.36 -4.15
N GLU A 131 -8.71 -5.49 -5.43
CA GLU A 131 -9.12 -6.75 -6.06
C GLU A 131 -7.93 -7.66 -6.38
N PHE A 132 -6.76 -7.09 -6.70
CA PHE A 132 -5.58 -7.84 -7.12
C PHE A 132 -4.56 -7.98 -5.99
N ASP A 133 -4.16 -9.23 -5.72
CA ASP A 133 -3.06 -9.52 -4.80
C ASP A 133 -1.72 -9.25 -5.53
N THR A 134 -0.88 -8.43 -4.92
CA THR A 134 0.44 -8.08 -5.44
C THR A 134 1.55 -9.00 -4.95
N GLY A 135 1.26 -10.02 -4.15
CA GLY A 135 2.26 -10.85 -3.48
C GLY A 135 2.97 -10.15 -2.32
N ALA A 136 2.47 -9.00 -1.87
CA ALA A 136 3.08 -8.25 -0.77
C ALA A 136 3.03 -9.00 0.56
N SER A 137 4.06 -8.78 1.40
CA SER A 137 4.11 -9.29 2.77
C SER A 137 3.03 -8.66 3.65
N ARG A 138 2.70 -7.38 3.38
CA ARG A 138 1.64 -6.62 4.06
C ARG A 138 1.03 -5.57 3.15
N ASN A 139 -0.27 -5.35 3.35
CA ASN A 139 -1.04 -4.31 2.67
C ASN A 139 -1.34 -3.16 3.62
N ARG A 140 -1.14 -1.95 3.16
CA ARG A 140 -1.49 -0.74 3.87
C ARG A 140 -2.47 0.09 3.06
N ALA A 141 -3.59 0.46 3.67
CA ALA A 141 -4.50 1.46 3.15
C ALA A 141 -4.25 2.81 3.83
N LEU A 142 -4.24 3.90 3.05
CA LEU A 142 -4.28 5.25 3.58
C LEU A 142 -5.69 5.81 3.39
N LEU A 143 -6.15 6.50 4.41
CA LEU A 143 -7.38 7.28 4.42
C LEU A 143 -7.03 8.69 4.90
N SER A 144 -7.19 9.71 4.09
CA SER A 144 -6.95 11.08 4.55
C SER A 144 -8.23 11.71 5.11
N ILE A 145 -8.08 12.56 6.12
CA ILE A 145 -9.23 13.27 6.71
C ILE A 145 -10.08 14.02 5.66
N PRO A 146 -9.47 14.76 4.70
CA PRO A 146 -10.24 15.43 3.66
C PRO A 146 -11.08 14.54 2.74
N GLU A 147 -10.79 13.23 2.69
CA GLU A 147 -11.59 12.31 1.86
C GLU A 147 -12.93 11.91 2.48
N GLY A 148 -13.08 12.11 3.80
CA GLY A 148 -14.27 11.71 4.56
C GLY A 148 -14.13 10.34 5.24
N ASP A 149 -14.87 10.20 6.33
CA ASP A 149 -14.89 9.03 7.21
C ASP A 149 -15.71 7.85 6.66
N ASP A 150 -16.49 8.08 5.59
CA ASP A 150 -17.37 7.11 4.95
C ASP A 150 -16.67 6.17 3.96
N LYS A 151 -15.39 6.40 3.65
CA LYS A 151 -14.63 5.55 2.71
C LYS A 151 -14.55 4.07 3.11
N PRO A 152 -14.38 3.71 4.39
CA PRO A 152 -14.39 2.30 4.79
C PRO A 152 -15.73 1.59 4.56
N GLU A 153 -16.84 2.33 4.59
CA GLU A 153 -18.16 1.83 4.25
C GLU A 153 -18.34 1.67 2.73
N LYS A 154 -17.97 2.71 1.97
CA LYS A 154 -18.16 2.79 0.51
C LYS A 154 -17.21 1.87 -0.28
N TYR A 155 -15.99 1.65 0.22
CA TYR A 155 -14.94 0.84 -0.44
C TYR A 155 -14.48 -0.31 0.47
N PRO A 156 -15.39 -1.22 0.85
CA PRO A 156 -15.13 -2.19 1.91
C PRO A 156 -13.93 -3.10 1.65
N LEU A 157 -13.72 -3.53 0.40
CA LEU A 157 -12.66 -4.46 0.03
C LEU A 157 -11.26 -3.88 0.29
N MET A 158 -11.07 -2.58 0.06
CA MET A 158 -9.80 -1.90 0.33
C MET A 158 -9.38 -2.04 1.79
N PHE A 159 -10.33 -1.87 2.71
CA PHE A 159 -10.10 -1.93 4.16
C PHE A 159 -10.11 -3.36 4.69
N GLU A 160 -10.88 -4.27 4.08
CA GLU A 160 -10.85 -5.71 4.39
C GLU A 160 -9.46 -6.31 4.16
N LYS A 161 -8.81 -5.93 3.06
CA LYS A 161 -7.48 -6.43 2.66
C LYS A 161 -6.32 -5.66 3.30
N ALA A 162 -6.59 -4.68 4.15
CA ALA A 162 -5.55 -3.86 4.78
C ALA A 162 -5.12 -4.43 6.14
N ASP A 163 -3.87 -4.83 6.27
CA ASP A 163 -3.27 -5.18 7.58
C ASP A 163 -3.13 -3.95 8.47
N VAL A 164 -2.94 -2.78 7.85
CA VAL A 164 -2.80 -1.48 8.53
C VAL A 164 -3.56 -0.42 7.77
N VAL A 165 -4.38 0.33 8.48
CA VAL A 165 -5.00 1.55 7.97
C VAL A 165 -4.33 2.75 8.62
N VAL A 166 -3.80 3.65 7.78
CA VAL A 166 -3.20 4.90 8.26
C VAL A 166 -4.12 6.04 7.93
N ILE A 167 -4.70 6.67 8.97
CA ILE A 167 -5.48 7.90 8.81
C ILE A 167 -4.51 9.06 8.75
N THR A 168 -4.40 9.69 7.58
CA THR A 168 -3.42 10.75 7.29
C THR A 168 -4.01 12.15 7.41
N LYS A 169 -3.14 13.16 7.40
CA LYS A 169 -3.51 14.58 7.46
C LYS A 169 -4.32 14.93 8.73
N ARG A 170 -3.95 14.33 9.87
CA ARG A 170 -4.65 14.56 11.13
C ARG A 170 -4.71 16.03 11.53
N ASP A 171 -3.72 16.81 11.15
CA ASP A 171 -3.64 18.25 11.34
C ASP A 171 -4.76 19.05 10.63
N THR A 172 -5.49 18.42 9.72
CA THR A 172 -6.62 19.08 9.02
C THR A 172 -7.98 18.82 9.65
N LYS A 173 -8.04 18.09 10.78
CA LYS A 173 -9.30 17.68 11.41
C LYS A 173 -10.23 18.85 11.74
N GLU A 174 -9.69 19.99 12.12
CA GLU A 174 -10.45 21.19 12.46
C GLU A 174 -11.20 21.81 11.26
N TYR A 175 -10.78 21.49 10.03
CA TYR A 175 -11.36 22.01 8.79
C TYR A 175 -12.34 21.05 8.11
N PHE A 176 -12.46 19.82 8.61
CA PHE A 176 -13.28 18.77 8.00
C PHE A 176 -14.13 18.06 9.06
N ASP A 177 -15.39 17.82 8.70
CA ASP A 177 -16.26 16.97 9.50
C ASP A 177 -15.87 15.49 9.28
N PHE A 178 -15.04 14.96 10.20
CA PHE A 178 -14.53 13.58 10.13
C PHE A 178 -14.72 12.91 11.50
N ASP A 179 -15.60 11.91 11.57
CA ASP A 179 -15.77 11.08 12.77
C ASP A 179 -14.80 9.89 12.78
N PHE A 180 -13.76 9.98 13.61
CA PHE A 180 -12.83 8.88 13.79
C PHE A 180 -13.50 7.58 14.26
N GLY A 181 -14.47 7.70 15.18
CA GLY A 181 -15.20 6.55 15.71
C GLY A 181 -16.02 5.85 14.63
N PHE A 182 -16.64 6.61 13.72
CA PHE A 182 -17.35 6.04 12.58
C PHE A 182 -16.39 5.29 11.65
N ALA A 183 -15.32 5.93 11.21
CA ALA A 183 -14.33 5.33 10.35
C ALA A 183 -13.72 4.05 10.96
N GLU A 184 -13.31 4.11 12.23
CA GLU A 184 -12.73 2.97 12.95
C GLU A 184 -13.70 1.80 13.10
N ARG A 185 -14.97 2.06 13.41
CA ARG A 185 -16.01 1.01 13.46
C ARG A 185 -16.13 0.28 12.14
N TRP A 186 -16.18 1.01 11.01
CA TRP A 186 -16.28 0.39 9.69
C TRP A 186 -15.01 -0.37 9.29
N ILE A 187 -13.82 0.17 9.58
CA ILE A 187 -12.56 -0.54 9.35
C ILE A 187 -12.55 -1.85 10.13
N LYS A 188 -12.85 -1.80 11.42
CA LYS A 188 -12.86 -2.98 12.30
C LYS A 188 -13.97 -3.98 11.95
N LYS A 189 -15.09 -3.53 11.43
CA LYS A 189 -16.15 -4.39 10.91
C LYS A 189 -15.68 -5.17 9.68
N ARG A 190 -14.81 -4.59 8.83
CA ARG A 190 -14.27 -5.23 7.63
C ARG A 190 -13.08 -6.12 7.94
N ASN A 191 -12.19 -5.66 8.79
CA ASN A 191 -11.02 -6.40 9.23
C ASN A 191 -10.76 -6.13 10.73
N PRO A 192 -11.20 -7.00 11.64
CA PRO A 192 -10.99 -6.85 13.09
C PRO A 192 -9.51 -6.76 13.48
N ASP A 193 -8.64 -7.44 12.72
CA ASP A 193 -7.19 -7.52 13.01
C ASP A 193 -6.40 -6.33 12.44
N SER A 194 -7.00 -5.51 11.59
CA SER A 194 -6.34 -4.35 11.01
C SER A 194 -5.91 -3.36 12.10
N VAL A 195 -4.65 -2.94 12.06
CA VAL A 195 -4.12 -1.89 12.96
C VAL A 195 -4.44 -0.52 12.38
N ILE A 196 -4.97 0.38 13.22
CA ILE A 196 -5.31 1.74 12.81
C ILE A 196 -4.33 2.71 13.46
N ILE A 197 -3.66 3.53 12.64
CA ILE A 197 -2.68 4.53 13.09
C ILE A 197 -3.07 5.89 12.52
N LYS A 198 -3.13 6.91 13.37
CA LYS A 198 -3.45 8.29 12.97
C LYS A 198 -2.16 9.10 12.87
N VAL A 199 -1.93 9.76 11.73
CA VAL A 199 -0.68 10.51 11.52
C VAL A 199 -0.91 11.87 10.88
N SER A 200 0.00 12.80 11.20
CA SER A 200 0.19 14.03 10.44
C SER A 200 1.61 14.08 9.89
N ALA A 201 1.72 14.24 8.60
CA ALA A 201 3.02 14.48 7.95
C ALA A 201 3.56 15.88 8.27
N LYS A 202 2.71 16.84 8.60
CA LYS A 202 3.06 18.23 8.92
C LYS A 202 3.51 18.38 10.37
N SER A 203 2.72 17.88 11.34
CA SER A 203 3.00 18.03 12.78
C SER A 203 3.92 16.95 13.36
N ASN A 204 4.29 15.94 12.60
CA ASN A 204 5.03 14.73 13.04
C ASN A 204 4.24 13.80 13.98
N GLU A 205 2.99 14.07 14.27
CA GLU A 205 2.14 13.28 15.16
C GLU A 205 1.91 11.86 14.61
N GLY A 206 1.96 10.84 15.48
CA GLY A 206 1.75 9.42 15.14
C GLY A 206 2.87 8.78 14.31
N ARG A 207 3.90 9.53 13.91
CA ARG A 207 4.98 9.02 13.07
C ARG A 207 5.84 7.97 13.77
N ASP A 208 6.08 8.13 15.06
CA ASP A 208 6.94 7.20 15.81
C ASP A 208 6.23 5.86 16.02
N GLU A 209 4.93 5.87 16.28
CA GLU A 209 4.10 4.67 16.35
C GLU A 209 4.13 3.91 15.02
N LEU A 210 3.91 4.62 13.91
CA LEU A 210 3.98 4.04 12.58
C LEU A 210 5.37 3.48 12.26
N ALA A 211 6.43 4.17 12.67
CA ALA A 211 7.80 3.75 12.46
C ALA A 211 8.15 2.51 13.31
N LYS A 212 7.76 2.47 14.58
CA LYS A 212 7.97 1.33 15.48
C LYS A 212 7.26 0.08 14.97
N PHE A 213 5.99 0.20 14.66
CA PHE A 213 5.19 -0.92 14.12
C PHE A 213 5.85 -1.56 12.89
N ARG A 214 6.42 -0.75 12.00
CA ARG A 214 7.09 -1.24 10.78
C ARG A 214 8.39 -1.97 11.07
N LYS A 215 9.23 -1.44 11.94
CA LYS A 215 10.51 -2.05 12.29
C LYS A 215 10.30 -3.47 12.80
N GLU A 216 9.42 -3.64 13.76
CA GLU A 216 9.07 -4.95 14.33
C GLU A 216 8.57 -5.95 13.27
N LYS A 217 7.77 -5.48 12.30
CA LYS A 217 7.21 -6.36 11.25
C LYS A 217 8.25 -6.78 10.22
N ILE A 218 9.15 -5.86 9.81
CA ILE A 218 10.24 -6.17 8.88
C ILE A 218 11.20 -7.16 9.53
N GLU A 219 11.67 -6.87 10.74
CA GLU A 219 12.60 -7.74 11.48
C GLU A 219 12.02 -9.13 11.74
N ARG A 220 10.71 -9.22 12.02
CA ARG A 220 10.02 -10.51 12.20
C ARG A 220 9.87 -11.28 10.89
N TRP A 221 9.68 -10.57 9.77
CA TRP A 221 9.58 -11.19 8.46
C TRP A 221 10.93 -11.73 8.00
N ASN A 222 12.00 -10.96 8.20
CA ASN A 222 13.34 -11.29 7.74
C ASN A 222 14.06 -12.35 8.62
N LYS A 223 13.45 -12.74 9.74
CA LYS A 223 13.84 -13.93 10.51
C LYS A 223 13.17 -15.19 9.98
#